data_9121eddbd2b8f104a5ce503e8c440a2f
#
_entry.id   9121eddbd2b8f104a5ce503e8c440a2f
#
_cell.length_a   1.000
_cell.length_b   1.000
_cell.length_c   1.000
_cell.angle_alpha   90.00
_cell.angle_beta   90.00
_cell.angle_gamma   90.00
#
_symmetry.space_group_name_H-M   'P 1'
#
loop_
_entity.id
_entity.type
_entity.pdbx_description
1 polymer ?
#
loop_
_entity_poly.entity_id
_entity_poly.type
_entity_poly.pdbx_seq_one_letter_code
_entity_poly.pdbx_strand_id
1 'polypeptide(L)'
;MAFEVLLVAIIASFWVGALPFGYWAARLRGVDIRKVGSGNIGATNVFRALGAKIGLTVLVLDALKGFLSTWLAMRAGASDVEAILVGVAAILGHTFSPIMGFKGGKGIATGLGALLAAAPLTLAVALPIWLVVFLLTRWVSLASILAAASTPIAAYLFGYSLPTVGVLTAIVAVIIFKHRSNLWRIMHGVEPKLQLRNSRPNLEQECLDLARTAVERMVLDGAKIEPDLSRLPNMLREPGSVFVALYQGEQLRGLMGSLQPQQHTRAHEIVYHATRAALLDPYHPPIDPAELPTLRYVVYLVESYEPLRSLDQVDPRHDGLLVEWRGRECVLAPPEPNRSPQEQIHYALTRVGAPRNERPVVYRVRLNRLG
;
A
#
# COMPACT_ATOMS: atom_id res chain seq x y z
N MET A 1 -40.94 0.20 -15.04
CA MET A 1 -40.70 1.68 -15.26
C MET A 1 -40.76 1.96 -16.77
N ALA A 2 -41.14 3.19 -17.23
CA ALA A 2 -41.01 3.53 -18.66
C ALA A 2 -39.54 3.50 -19.08
N PHE A 3 -39.25 3.11 -20.32
CA PHE A 3 -37.87 2.92 -20.80
C PHE A 3 -37.03 4.18 -20.71
N GLU A 4 -37.60 5.32 -21.07
CA GLU A 4 -36.92 6.61 -21.03
C GLU A 4 -36.52 7.00 -19.60
N VAL A 5 -37.40 6.73 -18.62
CA VAL A 5 -37.15 7.00 -17.20
C VAL A 5 -36.05 6.08 -16.67
N LEU A 6 -36.04 4.81 -17.08
CA LEU A 6 -34.99 3.88 -16.72
C LEU A 6 -33.64 4.32 -17.29
N LEU A 7 -33.60 4.74 -18.55
CA LEU A 7 -32.37 5.23 -19.19
C LEU A 7 -31.80 6.44 -18.47
N VAL A 8 -32.65 7.42 -18.13
CA VAL A 8 -32.27 8.61 -17.35
C VAL A 8 -31.75 8.20 -15.98
N ALA A 9 -32.43 7.27 -15.29
CA ALA A 9 -32.01 6.78 -13.97
C ALA A 9 -30.64 6.09 -14.02
N ILE A 10 -30.36 5.28 -15.04
CA ILE A 10 -29.07 4.62 -15.25
C ILE A 10 -27.97 5.67 -15.47
N ILE A 11 -28.20 6.64 -16.36
CA ILE A 11 -27.20 7.69 -16.66
C ILE A 11 -26.94 8.53 -15.41
N ALA A 12 -27.98 8.99 -14.72
CA ALA A 12 -27.85 9.78 -13.49
C ALA A 12 -27.10 8.99 -12.39
N SER A 13 -27.46 7.72 -12.21
CA SER A 13 -26.82 6.83 -11.25
C SER A 13 -25.34 6.62 -11.54
N PHE A 14 -24.95 6.47 -12.81
CA PHE A 14 -23.53 6.40 -13.21
C PHE A 14 -22.77 7.67 -12.78
N TRP A 15 -23.31 8.86 -13.03
CA TRP A 15 -22.65 10.10 -12.66
C TRP A 15 -22.60 10.31 -11.14
N VAL A 16 -23.66 9.97 -10.40
CA VAL A 16 -23.65 9.98 -8.92
C VAL A 16 -22.60 8.98 -8.42
N GLY A 17 -22.54 7.80 -9.00
CA GLY A 17 -21.52 6.80 -8.72
C GLY A 17 -20.09 7.31 -8.96
N ALA A 18 -19.89 8.13 -9.99
CA ALA A 18 -18.58 8.67 -10.38
C ALA A 18 -17.99 9.68 -9.38
N LEU A 19 -18.75 10.20 -8.42
CA LEU A 19 -18.28 11.14 -7.40
C LEU A 19 -17.19 10.50 -6.52
N PRO A 20 -15.96 11.06 -6.49
CA PRO A 20 -14.81 10.43 -5.85
C PRO A 20 -14.65 10.91 -4.40
N PHE A 21 -15.56 10.55 -3.49
CA PHE A 21 -15.55 11.02 -2.10
C PHE A 21 -14.23 10.76 -1.38
N GLY A 22 -13.59 9.59 -1.60
CA GLY A 22 -12.32 9.29 -0.97
C GLY A 22 -11.17 10.17 -1.45
N TYR A 23 -11.18 10.56 -2.72
CA TYR A 23 -10.20 11.51 -3.25
C TYR A 23 -10.42 12.91 -2.68
N TRP A 24 -11.67 13.39 -2.64
CA TRP A 24 -11.98 14.70 -2.07
C TRP A 24 -11.68 14.77 -0.58
N ALA A 25 -12.06 13.74 0.19
CA ALA A 25 -11.77 13.69 1.62
C ALA A 25 -10.25 13.75 1.91
N ALA A 26 -9.45 13.11 1.08
CA ALA A 26 -7.99 13.13 1.18
C ALA A 26 -7.41 14.50 0.77
N ARG A 27 -7.90 15.09 -0.32
CA ARG A 27 -7.46 16.41 -0.78
C ARG A 27 -7.74 17.52 0.24
N LEU A 28 -8.88 17.49 0.93
CA LEU A 28 -9.21 18.41 2.03
C LEU A 28 -8.22 18.30 3.21
N ARG A 29 -7.43 17.23 3.27
CA ARG A 29 -6.36 17.01 4.26
C ARG A 29 -4.95 17.19 3.68
N GLY A 30 -4.83 17.77 2.47
CA GLY A 30 -3.55 17.99 1.79
C GLY A 30 -2.90 16.72 1.21
N VAL A 31 -3.60 15.57 1.21
CA VAL A 31 -3.06 14.28 0.78
C VAL A 31 -3.59 13.89 -0.60
N ASP A 32 -2.72 13.46 -1.50
CA ASP A 32 -3.13 12.78 -2.74
C ASP A 32 -3.19 11.26 -2.50
N ILE A 33 -4.40 10.75 -2.24
CA ILE A 33 -4.64 9.34 -1.90
C ILE A 33 -4.16 8.36 -2.99
N ARG A 34 -4.00 8.82 -4.22
CA ARG A 34 -3.50 8.01 -5.34
C ARG A 34 -2.01 7.68 -5.21
N LYS A 35 -1.29 8.48 -4.40
CA LYS A 35 0.14 8.31 -4.12
C LYS A 35 0.41 7.61 -2.78
N VAL A 36 -0.62 7.34 -1.97
CA VAL A 36 -0.48 6.79 -0.62
C VAL A 36 -1.05 5.39 -0.53
N GLY A 37 -0.35 4.49 0.16
CA GLY A 37 -0.77 3.11 0.40
C GLY A 37 -1.01 2.34 -0.90
N SER A 38 -2.22 1.78 -1.09
CA SER A 38 -2.56 1.04 -2.31
C SER A 38 -2.82 1.94 -3.53
N GLY A 39 -2.79 3.26 -3.39
CA GLY A 39 -3.16 4.21 -4.45
C GLY A 39 -4.64 4.20 -4.84
N ASN A 40 -5.47 3.37 -4.21
CA ASN A 40 -6.91 3.30 -4.48
C ASN A 40 -7.65 4.42 -3.75
N ILE A 41 -8.65 5.05 -4.41
CA ILE A 41 -9.45 6.11 -3.80
C ILE A 41 -10.51 5.62 -2.82
N GLY A 42 -10.71 4.28 -2.67
CA GLY A 42 -11.77 3.70 -1.84
C GLY A 42 -11.50 3.79 -0.33
N ALA A 43 -12.58 3.62 0.45
CA ALA A 43 -12.62 3.78 1.90
C ALA A 43 -11.50 3.05 2.67
N THR A 44 -11.11 1.84 2.27
CA THR A 44 -10.05 1.07 2.95
C THR A 44 -8.68 1.75 2.87
N ASN A 45 -8.34 2.33 1.72
CA ASN A 45 -7.08 3.07 1.57
C ASN A 45 -7.13 4.39 2.35
N VAL A 46 -8.28 5.08 2.30
CA VAL A 46 -8.53 6.30 3.09
C VAL A 46 -8.46 5.99 4.60
N PHE A 47 -9.03 4.86 5.04
CA PHE A 47 -8.93 4.41 6.43
C PHE A 47 -7.47 4.23 6.86
N ARG A 48 -6.66 3.56 6.04
CA ARG A 48 -5.22 3.38 6.30
C ARG A 48 -4.47 4.72 6.30
N ALA A 49 -4.75 5.57 5.32
CA ALA A 49 -4.04 6.84 5.13
C ALA A 49 -4.49 7.95 6.09
N LEU A 50 -5.77 8.07 6.43
CA LEU A 50 -6.33 9.21 7.17
C LEU A 50 -7.10 8.83 8.45
N GLY A 51 -7.11 7.55 8.81
CA GLY A 51 -7.72 7.03 10.03
C GLY A 51 -9.18 6.61 9.90
N ALA A 52 -9.63 5.96 10.98
CA ALA A 52 -10.94 5.32 11.05
C ALA A 52 -12.09 6.28 10.75
N LYS A 53 -12.06 7.47 11.34
CA LYS A 53 -13.15 8.46 11.22
C LYS A 53 -13.38 8.86 9.76
N ILE A 54 -12.32 9.22 9.04
CA ILE A 54 -12.42 9.66 7.63
C ILE A 54 -12.73 8.48 6.72
N GLY A 55 -12.06 7.33 6.93
CA GLY A 55 -12.32 6.11 6.16
C GLY A 55 -13.75 5.62 6.28
N LEU A 56 -14.34 5.67 7.49
CA LEU A 56 -15.74 5.32 7.71
C LEU A 56 -16.71 6.33 7.05
N THR A 57 -16.40 7.63 7.12
CA THR A 57 -17.19 8.67 6.41
C THR A 57 -17.21 8.39 4.91
N VAL A 58 -16.07 8.07 4.31
CA VAL A 58 -15.97 7.71 2.88
C VAL A 58 -16.74 6.42 2.57
N LEU A 59 -16.65 5.40 3.44
CA LEU A 59 -17.42 4.16 3.30
C LEU A 59 -18.93 4.44 3.24
N VAL A 60 -19.42 5.26 4.18
CA VAL A 60 -20.84 5.63 4.25
C VAL A 60 -21.27 6.42 3.03
N LEU A 61 -20.50 7.42 2.60
CA LEU A 61 -20.81 8.23 1.41
C LEU A 61 -20.80 7.38 0.13
N ASP A 62 -19.83 6.47 -0.01
CA ASP A 62 -19.77 5.55 -1.15
C ASP A 62 -20.90 4.50 -1.12
N ALA A 63 -21.38 4.09 0.05
CA ALA A 63 -22.56 3.23 0.17
C ALA A 63 -23.85 4.01 -0.13
N LEU A 64 -23.96 5.23 0.39
CA LEU A 64 -25.14 6.07 0.18
C LEU A 64 -25.40 6.37 -1.31
N LYS A 65 -24.37 6.61 -2.12
CA LYS A 65 -24.58 6.86 -3.55
C LYS A 65 -25.18 5.64 -4.28
N GLY A 66 -24.77 4.43 -3.91
CA GLY A 66 -25.39 3.20 -4.42
C GLY A 66 -26.80 2.99 -3.89
N PHE A 67 -26.99 3.16 -2.58
CA PHE A 67 -28.29 3.01 -1.93
C PHE A 67 -29.32 3.99 -2.49
N LEU A 68 -29.04 5.29 -2.48
CA LEU A 68 -29.97 6.32 -2.89
C LEU A 68 -30.36 6.19 -4.37
N SER A 69 -29.39 5.94 -5.26
CA SER A 69 -29.69 5.74 -6.68
C SER A 69 -30.65 4.58 -6.90
N THR A 70 -30.39 3.45 -6.27
CA THR A 70 -31.20 2.23 -6.38
C THR A 70 -32.56 2.40 -5.72
N TRP A 71 -32.59 2.96 -4.51
CA TRP A 71 -33.82 3.19 -3.77
C TRP A 71 -34.78 4.15 -4.49
N LEU A 72 -34.25 5.25 -5.06
CA LEU A 72 -35.05 6.19 -5.85
C LEU A 72 -35.64 5.53 -7.10
N ALA A 73 -34.90 4.67 -7.78
CA ALA A 73 -35.44 3.90 -8.91
C ALA A 73 -36.61 2.98 -8.48
N MET A 74 -36.47 2.29 -7.35
CA MET A 74 -37.56 1.46 -6.80
C MET A 74 -38.78 2.32 -6.44
N ARG A 75 -38.59 3.48 -5.84
CA ARG A 75 -39.68 4.43 -5.52
C ARG A 75 -40.37 5.00 -6.77
N ALA A 76 -39.62 5.04 -7.89
CA ALA A 76 -40.16 5.44 -9.20
C ALA A 76 -40.83 4.27 -9.97
N GLY A 77 -41.00 3.11 -9.32
CA GLY A 77 -41.69 1.93 -9.90
C GLY A 77 -40.77 1.01 -10.72
N ALA A 78 -39.47 1.01 -10.46
CA ALA A 78 -38.58 0.03 -11.07
C ALA A 78 -38.85 -1.39 -10.53
N SER A 79 -38.82 -2.37 -11.41
CA SER A 79 -38.77 -3.79 -11.04
C SER A 79 -37.41 -4.10 -10.38
N ASP A 80 -37.31 -5.27 -9.73
CA ASP A 80 -36.07 -5.71 -9.07
C ASP A 80 -34.86 -5.68 -10.02
N VAL A 81 -35.04 -6.16 -11.26
CA VAL A 81 -33.97 -6.15 -12.28
C VAL A 81 -33.58 -4.73 -12.66
N GLU A 82 -34.56 -3.84 -12.89
CA GLU A 82 -34.28 -2.44 -13.23
C GLU A 82 -33.58 -1.70 -12.09
N ALA A 83 -34.00 -1.92 -10.84
CA ALA A 83 -33.35 -1.35 -9.65
C ALA A 83 -31.89 -1.83 -9.52
N ILE A 84 -31.62 -3.11 -9.73
CA ILE A 84 -30.27 -3.65 -9.74
C ILE A 84 -29.43 -3.05 -10.89
N LEU A 85 -30.00 -2.86 -12.09
CA LEU A 85 -29.29 -2.21 -13.21
C LEU A 85 -28.89 -0.76 -12.86
N VAL A 86 -29.77 0.00 -12.20
CA VAL A 86 -29.45 1.35 -11.72
C VAL A 86 -28.33 1.29 -10.67
N GLY A 87 -28.39 0.34 -9.73
CA GLY A 87 -27.31 0.11 -8.76
C GLY A 87 -25.97 -0.25 -9.40
N VAL A 88 -26.00 -1.10 -10.43
CA VAL A 88 -24.81 -1.46 -11.22
C VAL A 88 -24.23 -0.24 -11.93
N ALA A 89 -25.07 0.65 -12.47
CA ALA A 89 -24.59 1.90 -13.05
C ALA A 89 -23.80 2.76 -12.04
N ALA A 90 -24.30 2.86 -10.79
CA ALA A 90 -23.54 3.54 -9.71
C ALA A 90 -22.21 2.86 -9.41
N ILE A 91 -22.17 1.51 -9.39
CA ILE A 91 -20.91 0.74 -9.17
C ILE A 91 -19.93 0.99 -10.31
N LEU A 92 -20.40 0.96 -11.56
CA LEU A 92 -19.57 1.23 -12.74
C LEU A 92 -19.07 2.67 -12.75
N GLY A 93 -19.91 3.65 -12.40
CA GLY A 93 -19.52 5.05 -12.23
C GLY A 93 -18.41 5.21 -11.18
N HIS A 94 -18.55 4.56 -10.01
CA HIS A 94 -17.50 4.58 -8.98
C HIS A 94 -16.19 3.90 -9.46
N THR A 95 -16.31 2.83 -10.23
CA THR A 95 -15.17 2.00 -10.64
C THR A 95 -14.42 2.58 -11.83
N PHE A 96 -15.15 3.18 -12.76
CA PHE A 96 -14.64 3.77 -14.00
C PHE A 96 -14.97 5.27 -14.05
N SER A 97 -14.78 5.98 -12.94
CA SER A 97 -15.12 7.40 -12.81
C SER A 97 -14.40 8.26 -13.87
N PRO A 98 -15.14 8.93 -14.76
CA PRO A 98 -14.55 9.90 -15.71
C PRO A 98 -13.84 11.06 -14.99
N ILE A 99 -14.35 11.46 -13.83
CA ILE A 99 -13.76 12.52 -12.97
C ILE A 99 -12.34 12.14 -12.53
N MET A 100 -12.07 10.83 -12.40
CA MET A 100 -10.77 10.28 -11.98
C MET A 100 -9.95 9.71 -13.17
N GLY A 101 -10.27 10.09 -14.40
CA GLY A 101 -9.62 9.54 -15.60
C GLY A 101 -9.81 8.04 -15.72
N PHE A 102 -10.99 7.52 -15.41
CA PHE A 102 -11.37 6.09 -15.41
C PHE A 102 -10.62 5.22 -14.41
N LYS A 103 -9.90 5.83 -13.46
CA LYS A 103 -9.15 5.18 -12.38
C LYS A 103 -9.87 5.36 -11.04
N GLY A 104 -11.10 4.85 -10.94
CA GLY A 104 -11.92 4.90 -9.73
C GLY A 104 -11.59 3.81 -8.70
N GLY A 105 -12.53 3.60 -7.77
CA GLY A 105 -12.44 2.57 -6.73
C GLY A 105 -12.77 1.16 -7.23
N LYS A 106 -13.17 0.27 -6.30
CA LYS A 106 -13.49 -1.14 -6.61
C LYS A 106 -14.97 -1.51 -6.51
N GLY A 107 -15.81 -0.55 -6.16
CA GLY A 107 -17.26 -0.72 -6.16
C GLY A 107 -17.87 -1.42 -4.95
N ILE A 108 -17.10 -1.90 -3.98
CA ILE A 108 -17.61 -2.69 -2.83
C ILE A 108 -18.61 -1.90 -1.97
N ALA A 109 -18.25 -0.68 -1.53
CA ALA A 109 -19.14 0.12 -0.70
C ALA A 109 -20.40 0.55 -1.47
N THR A 110 -20.25 0.95 -2.74
CA THR A 110 -21.36 1.32 -3.61
C THR A 110 -22.28 0.12 -3.87
N GLY A 111 -21.69 -1.07 -4.09
CA GLY A 111 -22.44 -2.32 -4.23
C GLY A 111 -23.19 -2.73 -2.96
N LEU A 112 -22.57 -2.56 -1.79
CA LEU A 112 -23.22 -2.77 -0.50
C LEU A 112 -24.49 -1.90 -0.38
N GLY A 113 -24.38 -0.62 -0.73
CA GLY A 113 -25.53 0.29 -0.70
C GLY A 113 -26.63 -0.10 -1.70
N ALA A 114 -26.27 -0.43 -2.94
CA ALA A 114 -27.21 -0.86 -3.96
C ALA A 114 -27.97 -2.14 -3.55
N LEU A 115 -27.25 -3.16 -3.02
CA LEU A 115 -27.85 -4.39 -2.53
C LEU A 115 -28.73 -4.15 -1.30
N LEU A 116 -28.34 -3.26 -0.41
CA LEU A 116 -29.20 -2.91 0.75
C LEU A 116 -30.54 -2.37 0.33
N ALA A 117 -30.62 -1.65 -0.80
CA ALA A 117 -31.88 -1.14 -1.34
C ALA A 117 -32.68 -2.26 -2.09
N ALA A 118 -32.07 -2.94 -3.06
CA ALA A 118 -32.78 -3.80 -4.01
C ALA A 118 -32.77 -5.31 -3.65
N ALA A 119 -31.77 -5.77 -2.91
CA ALA A 119 -31.64 -7.21 -2.60
C ALA A 119 -31.06 -7.43 -1.18
N PRO A 120 -31.71 -6.89 -0.12
CA PRO A 120 -31.16 -6.89 1.24
C PRO A 120 -30.91 -8.30 1.80
N LEU A 121 -31.68 -9.30 1.40
CA LEU A 121 -31.47 -10.68 1.85
C LEU A 121 -30.11 -11.25 1.42
N THR A 122 -29.56 -10.81 0.29
CA THR A 122 -28.21 -11.23 -0.12
C THR A 122 -27.13 -10.80 0.84
N LEU A 123 -27.34 -9.67 1.53
CA LEU A 123 -26.41 -9.17 2.55
C LEU A 123 -26.43 -9.98 3.83
N ALA A 124 -27.53 -10.70 4.13
CA ALA A 124 -27.59 -11.63 5.26
C ALA A 124 -26.57 -12.78 5.12
N VAL A 125 -26.16 -13.09 3.88
CA VAL A 125 -25.10 -14.06 3.59
C VAL A 125 -23.74 -13.36 3.43
N ALA A 126 -23.71 -12.28 2.65
CA ALA A 126 -22.45 -11.64 2.27
C ALA A 126 -21.74 -10.97 3.48
N LEU A 127 -22.47 -10.33 4.40
CA LEU A 127 -21.87 -9.65 5.55
C LEU A 127 -21.23 -10.62 6.55
N PRO A 128 -21.86 -11.74 6.97
CA PRO A 128 -21.20 -12.75 7.78
C PRO A 128 -19.95 -13.33 7.11
N ILE A 129 -20.00 -13.64 5.81
CA ILE A 129 -18.84 -14.12 5.07
C ILE A 129 -17.71 -13.06 5.12
N TRP A 130 -18.05 -11.81 4.85
CA TRP A 130 -17.07 -10.73 4.92
C TRP A 130 -16.42 -10.65 6.32
N LEU A 131 -17.25 -10.67 7.37
CA LEU A 131 -16.79 -10.56 8.76
C LEU A 131 -15.87 -11.74 9.14
N VAL A 132 -16.30 -12.97 8.87
CA VAL A 132 -15.51 -14.17 9.19
C VAL A 132 -14.18 -14.16 8.47
N VAL A 133 -14.17 -13.93 7.16
CA VAL A 133 -12.94 -13.89 6.38
C VAL A 133 -12.03 -12.76 6.85
N PHE A 134 -12.58 -11.59 7.15
CA PHE A 134 -11.81 -10.46 7.66
C PHE A 134 -11.20 -10.76 9.04
N LEU A 135 -11.93 -11.33 9.96
CA LEU A 135 -11.43 -11.68 11.30
C LEU A 135 -10.31 -12.72 11.23
N LEU A 136 -10.41 -13.69 10.34
CA LEU A 136 -9.41 -14.75 10.19
C LEU A 136 -8.15 -14.26 9.47
N THR A 137 -8.28 -13.40 8.45
CA THR A 137 -7.16 -13.06 7.57
C THR A 137 -6.64 -11.64 7.73
N ARG A 138 -7.47 -10.72 8.22
CA ARG A 138 -7.25 -9.26 8.20
C ARG A 138 -7.10 -8.67 6.78
N TRP A 139 -7.38 -9.43 5.75
CA TRP A 139 -7.37 -8.98 4.35
C TRP A 139 -8.76 -8.49 3.93
N VAL A 140 -8.96 -7.17 3.95
CA VAL A 140 -10.23 -6.56 3.49
C VAL A 140 -10.56 -6.95 2.05
N SER A 141 -9.54 -7.08 1.20
CA SER A 141 -9.71 -7.46 -0.21
C SER A 141 -10.27 -8.87 -0.39
N LEU A 142 -9.72 -9.87 0.33
CA LEU A 142 -10.21 -11.25 0.28
C LEU A 142 -11.64 -11.34 0.82
N ALA A 143 -11.90 -10.71 1.96
CA ALA A 143 -13.22 -10.64 2.55
C ALA A 143 -14.24 -10.05 1.56
N SER A 144 -13.86 -8.96 0.87
CA SER A 144 -14.73 -8.29 -0.10
C SER A 144 -14.98 -9.12 -1.35
N ILE A 145 -13.97 -9.85 -1.86
CA ILE A 145 -14.11 -10.75 -3.02
C ILE A 145 -15.08 -11.89 -2.69
N LEU A 146 -14.88 -12.58 -1.54
CA LEU A 146 -15.71 -13.72 -1.18
C LEU A 146 -17.15 -13.31 -0.84
N ALA A 147 -17.32 -12.18 -0.15
CA ALA A 147 -18.64 -11.62 0.11
C ALA A 147 -19.35 -11.23 -1.20
N ALA A 148 -18.66 -10.55 -2.12
CA ALA A 148 -19.26 -10.22 -3.42
C ALA A 148 -19.63 -11.49 -4.22
N ALA A 149 -18.75 -12.49 -4.26
CA ALA A 149 -18.98 -13.75 -4.96
C ALA A 149 -20.17 -14.54 -4.39
N SER A 150 -20.49 -14.39 -3.12
CA SER A 150 -21.65 -15.03 -2.50
C SER A 150 -22.99 -14.39 -2.89
N THR A 151 -23.01 -13.13 -3.36
CA THR A 151 -24.27 -12.39 -3.60
C THR A 151 -25.14 -12.98 -4.73
N PRO A 152 -24.64 -13.41 -5.90
CA PRO A 152 -25.49 -14.04 -6.90
C PRO A 152 -26.00 -15.43 -6.45
N ILE A 153 -25.20 -16.17 -5.69
CA ILE A 153 -25.61 -17.46 -5.12
C ILE A 153 -26.75 -17.24 -4.12
N ALA A 154 -26.58 -16.27 -3.21
CA ALA A 154 -27.63 -15.91 -2.26
C ALA A 154 -28.91 -15.41 -2.97
N ALA A 155 -28.77 -14.59 -4.01
CA ALA A 155 -29.92 -14.14 -4.80
C ALA A 155 -30.68 -15.29 -5.40
N TYR A 156 -30.01 -16.28 -5.98
CA TYR A 156 -30.65 -17.48 -6.51
C TYR A 156 -31.37 -18.26 -5.40
N LEU A 157 -30.75 -18.50 -4.28
CA LEU A 157 -31.31 -19.25 -3.14
C LEU A 157 -32.51 -18.54 -2.49
N PHE A 158 -32.53 -17.20 -2.48
CA PHE A 158 -33.65 -16.41 -1.98
C PHE A 158 -34.75 -16.14 -3.01
N GLY A 159 -34.69 -16.76 -4.20
CA GLY A 159 -35.73 -16.70 -5.19
C GLY A 159 -35.79 -15.40 -6.01
N TYR A 160 -34.70 -14.64 -6.08
CA TYR A 160 -34.65 -13.53 -7.02
C TYR A 160 -34.67 -14.03 -8.46
N SER A 161 -35.17 -13.20 -9.38
CA SER A 161 -35.33 -13.60 -10.79
C SER A 161 -33.98 -13.95 -11.44
N LEU A 162 -33.98 -14.90 -12.39
CA LEU A 162 -32.74 -15.26 -13.11
C LEU A 162 -32.06 -14.09 -13.79
N PRO A 163 -32.76 -13.10 -14.40
CA PRO A 163 -32.11 -11.89 -14.89
C PRO A 163 -31.38 -11.11 -13.79
N THR A 164 -31.95 -10.99 -12.59
CA THR A 164 -31.30 -10.35 -11.44
C THR A 164 -30.01 -11.08 -11.05
N VAL A 165 -30.05 -12.41 -10.95
CA VAL A 165 -28.87 -13.26 -10.68
C VAL A 165 -27.81 -13.06 -11.77
N GLY A 166 -28.21 -13.01 -13.04
CA GLY A 166 -27.31 -12.78 -14.17
C GLY A 166 -26.60 -11.41 -14.09
N VAL A 167 -27.34 -10.35 -13.79
CA VAL A 167 -26.76 -9.00 -13.63
C VAL A 167 -25.79 -8.94 -12.43
N LEU A 168 -26.15 -9.55 -11.30
CA LEU A 168 -25.27 -9.65 -10.14
C LEU A 168 -24.00 -10.45 -10.46
N THR A 169 -24.10 -11.54 -11.19
CA THR A 169 -22.94 -12.33 -11.61
C THR A 169 -22.00 -11.50 -12.49
N ALA A 170 -22.54 -10.75 -13.44
CA ALA A 170 -21.74 -9.91 -14.33
C ALA A 170 -20.98 -8.80 -13.57
N ILE A 171 -21.65 -8.10 -12.64
CA ILE A 171 -20.97 -7.05 -11.87
C ILE A 171 -19.96 -7.62 -10.88
N VAL A 172 -20.21 -8.78 -10.29
CA VAL A 172 -19.24 -9.47 -9.43
C VAL A 172 -17.98 -9.84 -10.21
N ALA A 173 -18.11 -10.30 -11.46
CA ALA A 173 -16.94 -10.55 -12.32
C ALA A 173 -16.09 -9.29 -12.52
N VAL A 174 -16.71 -8.13 -12.75
CA VAL A 174 -16.02 -6.82 -12.84
C VAL A 174 -15.33 -6.48 -11.52
N ILE A 175 -16.00 -6.68 -10.38
CA ILE A 175 -15.42 -6.43 -9.04
C ILE A 175 -14.20 -7.32 -8.80
N ILE A 176 -14.28 -8.61 -9.11
CA ILE A 176 -13.15 -9.55 -8.98
C ILE A 176 -11.99 -9.11 -9.89
N PHE A 177 -12.28 -8.75 -11.13
CA PHE A 177 -11.27 -8.25 -12.06
C PHE A 177 -10.57 -6.98 -11.52
N LYS A 178 -11.31 -6.05 -10.90
CA LYS A 178 -10.72 -4.86 -10.25
C LYS A 178 -9.91 -5.18 -9.00
N HIS A 179 -10.02 -6.39 -8.47
CA HIS A 179 -9.22 -6.90 -7.36
C HIS A 179 -8.02 -7.75 -7.82
N ARG A 180 -7.72 -7.86 -9.12
CA ARG A 180 -6.62 -8.71 -9.63
C ARG A 180 -5.26 -8.42 -8.98
N SER A 181 -4.94 -7.15 -8.74
CA SER A 181 -3.70 -6.76 -8.03
C SER A 181 -3.68 -7.21 -6.56
N ASN A 182 -4.86 -7.25 -5.89
CA ASN A 182 -4.95 -7.78 -4.53
C ASN A 182 -4.79 -9.30 -4.53
N LEU A 183 -5.46 -10.00 -5.46
CA LEU A 183 -5.32 -11.46 -5.61
C LEU A 183 -3.87 -11.84 -5.86
N TRP A 184 -3.19 -11.10 -6.74
CA TRP A 184 -1.77 -11.30 -6.98
C TRP A 184 -0.96 -11.12 -5.68
N ARG A 185 -1.18 -10.03 -4.91
CA ARG A 185 -0.49 -9.80 -3.63
C ARG A 185 -0.83 -10.84 -2.57
N ILE A 186 -2.07 -11.35 -2.54
CA ILE A 186 -2.47 -12.45 -1.63
C ILE A 186 -1.69 -13.72 -1.96
N MET A 187 -1.62 -14.10 -3.25
CA MET A 187 -0.87 -15.29 -3.68
C MET A 187 0.63 -15.20 -3.36
N HIS A 188 1.18 -13.98 -3.34
CA HIS A 188 2.59 -13.74 -3.02
C HIS A 188 2.82 -13.36 -1.54
N GLY A 189 1.80 -13.41 -0.69
CA GLY A 189 1.93 -13.13 0.75
C GLY A 189 2.18 -11.67 1.14
N VAL A 190 2.05 -10.72 0.19
CA VAL A 190 2.35 -9.29 0.38
C VAL A 190 1.11 -8.39 0.44
N GLU A 191 -0.10 -8.95 0.53
CA GLU A 191 -1.30 -8.13 0.69
C GLU A 191 -1.34 -7.49 2.09
N PRO A 192 -1.46 -6.15 2.18
CA PRO A 192 -1.45 -5.47 3.46
C PRO A 192 -2.64 -5.86 4.34
N LYS A 193 -2.38 -6.22 5.59
CA LYS A 193 -3.42 -6.49 6.59
C LYS A 193 -3.97 -5.18 7.16
N LEU A 194 -5.26 -5.14 7.49
CA LEU A 194 -5.84 -3.99 8.19
C LEU A 194 -5.61 -4.13 9.69
N GLN A 195 -4.89 -3.17 10.27
CA GLN A 195 -4.70 -3.07 11.72
C GLN A 195 -5.91 -2.36 12.34
N LEU A 196 -6.56 -3.00 13.32
CA LEU A 196 -7.76 -2.46 14.01
C LEU A 196 -7.40 -1.61 15.24
N ARG A 197 -6.16 -1.69 15.69
CA ARG A 197 -5.69 -0.97 16.87
C ARG A 197 -4.76 0.16 16.44
N ASN A 198 -5.03 1.38 16.93
CA ASN A 198 -4.05 2.46 16.97
C ASN A 198 -2.97 2.08 18.00
N SER A 199 -2.08 1.15 17.65
CA SER A 199 -0.79 1.09 18.33
C SER A 199 -0.14 2.46 18.06
N ARG A 200 0.39 3.10 19.08
CA ARG A 200 1.27 4.26 18.89
C ARG A 200 2.30 3.82 17.85
N PRO A 201 2.58 4.64 16.83
CA PRO A 201 3.53 4.25 15.80
C PRO A 201 4.84 3.85 16.49
N ASN A 202 5.18 2.57 16.40
CA ASN A 202 6.50 2.11 16.82
C ASN A 202 7.46 2.55 15.73
N LEU A 203 8.48 3.30 16.10
CA LEU A 203 9.48 3.83 15.16
C LEU A 203 10.00 2.74 14.21
N GLU A 204 10.34 1.59 14.77
CA GLU A 204 10.82 0.44 14.01
C GLU A 204 9.80 -0.03 12.98
N GLN A 205 8.56 -0.29 13.40
CA GLN A 205 7.51 -0.79 12.52
C GLN A 205 7.22 0.20 11.39
N GLU A 206 7.15 1.50 11.68
CA GLU A 206 6.91 2.52 10.66
C GLU A 206 8.06 2.62 9.65
N CYS A 207 9.33 2.51 10.09
CA CYS A 207 10.48 2.48 9.20
C CYS A 207 10.43 1.27 8.25
N LEU A 208 10.13 0.09 8.78
CA LEU A 208 10.06 -1.15 8.00
C LEU A 208 8.87 -1.15 7.04
N ASP A 209 7.71 -0.65 7.47
CA ASP A 209 6.52 -0.55 6.63
C ASP A 209 6.70 0.46 5.49
N LEU A 210 7.39 1.58 5.74
CA LEU A 210 7.76 2.55 4.71
C LEU A 210 8.70 1.93 3.68
N ALA A 211 9.78 1.28 4.12
CA ALA A 211 10.75 0.64 3.23
C ALA A 211 10.09 -0.46 2.39
N ARG A 212 9.31 -1.35 3.03
CA ARG A 212 8.58 -2.42 2.36
C ARG A 212 7.60 -1.88 1.32
N THR A 213 6.75 -0.93 1.73
CA THR A 213 5.74 -0.37 0.82
C THR A 213 6.38 0.34 -0.37
N ALA A 214 7.52 1.04 -0.15
CA ALA A 214 8.25 1.71 -1.21
C ALA A 214 8.79 0.72 -2.25
N VAL A 215 9.43 -0.37 -1.79
CA VAL A 215 9.98 -1.41 -2.68
C VAL A 215 8.85 -2.13 -3.43
N GLU A 216 7.83 -2.61 -2.72
CA GLU A 216 6.72 -3.36 -3.33
C GLU A 216 6.00 -2.53 -4.39
N ARG A 217 5.71 -1.24 -4.11
CA ARG A 217 5.04 -0.36 -5.07
C ARG A 217 5.92 -0.04 -6.28
N MET A 218 7.21 0.14 -6.05
CA MET A 218 8.13 0.42 -7.14
C MET A 218 8.34 -0.81 -8.04
N VAL A 219 8.56 -1.98 -7.44
CA VAL A 219 8.82 -3.22 -8.20
C VAL A 219 7.58 -3.72 -8.94
N LEU A 220 6.38 -3.60 -8.32
CA LEU A 220 5.14 -4.13 -8.89
C LEU A 220 4.46 -3.18 -9.88
N ASP A 221 4.45 -1.89 -9.56
CA ASP A 221 3.61 -0.91 -10.25
C ASP A 221 4.45 0.21 -10.90
N GLY A 222 5.76 0.22 -10.70
CA GLY A 222 6.65 1.33 -11.11
C GLY A 222 6.32 2.67 -10.42
N ALA A 223 5.59 2.61 -9.29
CA ALA A 223 5.03 3.79 -8.65
C ALA A 223 5.80 4.19 -7.39
N LYS A 224 6.24 5.44 -7.32
CA LYS A 224 6.78 6.04 -6.09
C LYS A 224 5.65 6.29 -5.09
N ILE A 225 5.95 6.08 -3.81
CA ILE A 225 5.03 6.46 -2.72
C ILE A 225 5.46 7.79 -2.11
N GLU A 226 4.49 8.50 -1.53
CA GLU A 226 4.71 9.70 -0.73
C GLU A 226 4.39 9.36 0.74
N PRO A 227 5.30 9.56 1.71
CA PRO A 227 5.04 9.28 3.11
C PRO A 227 3.97 10.21 3.68
N ASP A 228 3.01 9.67 4.43
CA ASP A 228 2.04 10.48 5.18
C ASP A 228 2.67 10.93 6.51
N LEU A 229 3.33 12.08 6.47
CA LEU A 229 4.05 12.62 7.63
C LEU A 229 3.14 12.87 8.84
N SER A 230 1.82 13.06 8.66
CA SER A 230 0.91 13.37 9.76
C SER A 230 0.80 12.26 10.80
N ARG A 231 1.14 11.02 10.44
CA ARG A 231 1.02 9.81 11.26
C ARG A 231 2.33 9.27 11.77
N LEU A 232 3.43 9.70 11.17
CA LEU A 232 4.74 9.18 11.51
C LEU A 232 5.26 9.77 12.83
N PRO A 233 6.11 9.05 13.57
CA PRO A 233 6.86 9.58 14.71
C PRO A 233 7.60 10.86 14.34
N ASN A 234 7.76 11.79 15.29
CA ASN A 234 8.43 13.06 15.04
C ASN A 234 9.83 12.87 14.43
N MET A 235 10.57 11.87 14.91
CA MET A 235 11.90 11.55 14.41
C MET A 235 11.94 11.30 12.90
N LEU A 236 10.89 10.72 12.30
CA LEU A 236 10.79 10.47 10.86
C LEU A 236 10.37 11.70 10.06
N ARG A 237 9.82 12.74 10.71
CA ARG A 237 9.44 14.01 10.07
C ARG A 237 10.61 14.98 9.97
N GLU A 238 11.69 14.75 10.74
CA GLU A 238 12.88 15.58 10.77
C GLU A 238 13.87 15.13 9.69
N PRO A 239 14.74 16.05 9.20
CA PRO A 239 15.85 15.68 8.36
C PRO A 239 16.79 14.69 9.05
N GLY A 240 17.42 13.83 8.30
CA GLY A 240 18.44 12.91 8.82
C GLY A 240 18.71 11.76 7.86
N SER A 241 19.91 11.25 7.93
CA SER A 241 20.43 10.23 7.03
C SER A 241 19.98 8.85 7.42
N VAL A 242 19.77 8.00 6.41
CA VAL A 242 19.39 6.60 6.60
C VAL A 242 20.11 5.69 5.61
N PHE A 243 20.25 4.42 5.98
CA PHE A 243 20.56 3.34 5.06
C PHE A 243 19.44 2.32 5.08
N VAL A 244 19.15 1.74 3.91
CA VAL A 244 18.14 0.67 3.78
C VAL A 244 18.82 -0.54 3.17
N ALA A 245 18.75 -1.67 3.88
CA ALA A 245 19.26 -2.95 3.44
C ALA A 245 18.12 -3.93 3.19
N LEU A 246 18.24 -4.70 2.13
CA LEU A 246 17.34 -5.77 1.73
C LEU A 246 18.09 -7.09 1.84
N TYR A 247 17.52 -8.06 2.51
CA TYR A 247 18.10 -9.40 2.68
C TYR A 247 17.17 -10.46 2.14
N GLN A 248 17.77 -11.52 1.58
CA GLN A 248 17.09 -12.77 1.26
C GLN A 248 17.70 -13.87 2.13
N GLY A 249 16.95 -14.32 3.15
CA GLY A 249 17.55 -15.09 4.24
C GLY A 249 18.62 -14.28 4.97
N GLU A 250 19.84 -14.81 5.05
CA GLU A 250 21.01 -14.14 5.64
C GLU A 250 21.86 -13.38 4.61
N GLN A 251 21.55 -13.48 3.31
CA GLN A 251 22.33 -12.86 2.26
C GLN A 251 21.86 -11.43 1.98
N LEU A 252 22.81 -10.48 1.96
CA LEU A 252 22.53 -9.10 1.53
C LEU A 252 22.16 -9.11 0.05
N ARG A 253 21.04 -8.49 -0.29
CA ARG A 253 20.46 -8.46 -1.62
C ARG A 253 20.43 -7.03 -2.22
N GLY A 254 20.57 -6.01 -1.40
CA GLY A 254 20.69 -4.62 -1.78
C GLY A 254 20.92 -3.73 -0.57
N LEU A 255 21.73 -2.68 -0.73
CA LEU A 255 22.01 -1.69 0.32
C LEU A 255 22.21 -0.33 -0.32
N MET A 256 21.42 0.66 0.08
CA MET A 256 21.57 2.05 -0.32
C MET A 256 21.36 2.98 0.86
N GLY A 257 22.06 4.12 0.85
CA GLY A 257 21.95 5.15 1.87
C GLY A 257 22.94 6.28 1.62
N SER A 258 22.92 7.28 2.48
CA SER A 258 23.85 8.43 2.45
C SER A 258 24.15 8.94 3.84
N LEU A 259 25.34 9.51 4.07
CA LEU A 259 25.67 10.19 5.33
C LEU A 259 25.08 11.61 5.42
N GLN A 260 24.81 12.21 4.26
CA GLN A 260 24.14 13.51 4.22
C GLN A 260 22.71 13.33 3.68
N PRO A 261 21.70 13.93 4.32
CA PRO A 261 20.34 13.84 3.87
C PRO A 261 20.17 14.36 2.44
N GLN A 262 19.57 13.57 1.58
CA GLN A 262 19.24 13.92 0.19
C GLN A 262 17.78 14.31 0.03
N GLN A 263 16.97 14.05 1.05
CA GLN A 263 15.53 14.33 1.08
C GLN A 263 15.17 15.18 2.30
N HIS A 264 13.97 15.75 2.29
CA HIS A 264 13.54 16.71 3.31
C HIS A 264 13.31 16.09 4.71
N THR A 265 13.01 14.79 4.79
CA THR A 265 12.78 14.09 6.06
C THR A 265 13.33 12.66 6.00
N ARG A 266 13.57 12.05 7.18
CA ARG A 266 13.96 10.62 7.24
C ARG A 266 12.96 9.69 6.59
N ALA A 267 11.67 9.98 6.65
CA ALA A 267 10.65 9.19 5.96
C ALA A 267 10.84 9.19 4.44
N HIS A 268 11.13 10.34 3.85
CA HIS A 268 11.44 10.44 2.42
C HIS A 268 12.77 9.78 2.07
N GLU A 269 13.79 9.88 2.96
CA GLU A 269 15.07 9.17 2.80
C GLU A 269 14.86 7.65 2.77
N ILE A 270 14.02 7.10 3.69
CA ILE A 270 13.71 5.66 3.70
C ILE A 270 13.09 5.25 2.36
N VAL A 271 12.08 5.97 1.89
CA VAL A 271 11.42 5.67 0.60
C VAL A 271 12.41 5.75 -0.56
N TYR A 272 13.24 6.80 -0.58
CA TYR A 272 14.23 7.04 -1.63
C TYR A 272 15.28 5.93 -1.66
N HIS A 273 15.89 5.60 -0.52
CA HIS A 273 16.95 4.59 -0.47
C HIS A 273 16.42 3.16 -0.57
N ALA A 274 15.21 2.86 -0.08
CA ALA A 274 14.58 1.56 -0.24
C ALA A 274 14.36 1.21 -1.73
N THR A 275 13.83 2.16 -2.50
CA THR A 275 13.62 1.97 -3.94
C THR A 275 14.94 1.83 -4.71
N ARG A 276 15.97 2.56 -4.32
CA ARG A 276 17.29 2.46 -4.93
C ARG A 276 18.01 1.16 -4.56
N ALA A 277 17.90 0.70 -3.30
CA ALA A 277 18.43 -0.60 -2.88
C ALA A 277 17.79 -1.76 -3.65
N ALA A 278 16.53 -1.63 -4.04
CA ALA A 278 15.84 -2.65 -4.81
C ALA A 278 16.20 -2.65 -6.31
N LEU A 279 16.49 -1.49 -6.90
CA LEU A 279 16.61 -1.36 -8.36
C LEU A 279 17.96 -0.85 -8.87
N LEU A 280 18.71 -0.15 -8.03
CA LEU A 280 19.89 0.62 -8.45
C LEU A 280 21.13 0.32 -7.59
N ASP A 281 21.12 -0.76 -6.82
CA ASP A 281 22.32 -1.21 -6.10
C ASP A 281 23.41 -1.59 -7.11
N PRO A 282 24.61 -1.00 -7.03
CA PRO A 282 25.66 -1.26 -8.02
C PRO A 282 26.25 -2.67 -7.94
N TYR A 283 25.95 -3.42 -6.88
CA TYR A 283 26.55 -4.74 -6.62
C TYR A 283 25.56 -5.89 -6.75
N HIS A 284 24.27 -5.59 -6.88
CA HIS A 284 23.22 -6.61 -6.97
C HIS A 284 22.26 -6.27 -8.12
N PRO A 285 21.77 -7.26 -8.85
CA PRO A 285 20.76 -7.03 -9.89
C PRO A 285 19.44 -6.50 -9.29
N PRO A 286 18.59 -5.83 -10.06
CA PRO A 286 17.28 -5.40 -9.60
C PRO A 286 16.47 -6.54 -8.96
N ILE A 287 15.66 -6.21 -7.96
CA ILE A 287 14.78 -7.16 -7.28
C ILE A 287 13.68 -7.62 -8.24
N ASP A 288 13.54 -8.95 -8.38
CA ASP A 288 12.44 -9.55 -9.11
C ASP A 288 11.15 -9.54 -8.26
N PRO A 289 9.96 -9.33 -8.86
CA PRO A 289 8.68 -9.44 -8.15
C PRO A 289 8.49 -10.73 -7.35
N ALA A 290 9.08 -11.85 -7.80
CA ALA A 290 9.02 -13.13 -7.11
C ALA A 290 9.82 -13.16 -5.81
N GLU A 291 10.81 -12.30 -5.64
CA GLU A 291 11.63 -12.21 -4.42
C GLU A 291 10.92 -11.48 -3.27
N LEU A 292 9.95 -10.58 -3.58
CA LEU A 292 9.29 -9.71 -2.59
C LEU A 292 8.76 -10.42 -1.33
N PRO A 293 8.14 -11.62 -1.42
CA PRO A 293 7.62 -12.32 -0.24
C PRO A 293 8.68 -12.77 0.76
N THR A 294 9.92 -12.98 0.29
CA THR A 294 11.03 -13.52 1.08
C THR A 294 12.01 -12.46 1.54
N LEU A 295 11.82 -11.19 1.11
CA LEU A 295 12.69 -10.09 1.50
C LEU A 295 12.49 -9.71 2.97
N ARG A 296 13.59 -9.63 3.69
CA ARG A 296 13.69 -8.99 5.00
C ARG A 296 14.26 -7.58 4.82
N TYR A 297 13.63 -6.62 5.47
CA TYR A 297 13.99 -5.21 5.41
C TYR A 297 14.71 -4.81 6.69
N VAL A 298 15.77 -4.05 6.56
CA VAL A 298 16.49 -3.43 7.69
C VAL A 298 16.70 -1.96 7.36
N VAL A 299 16.35 -1.09 8.30
CA VAL A 299 16.55 0.36 8.20
C VAL A 299 17.56 0.77 9.28
N TYR A 300 18.58 1.48 8.88
CA TYR A 300 19.57 2.05 9.78
C TYR A 300 19.39 3.57 9.83
N LEU A 301 19.09 4.11 11.00
CA LEU A 301 19.10 5.55 11.22
C LEU A 301 20.49 5.98 11.64
N VAL A 302 21.07 6.93 10.93
CA VAL A 302 22.37 7.50 11.27
C VAL A 302 22.20 8.40 12.48
N GLU A 303 22.90 8.08 13.58
CA GLU A 303 22.93 8.88 14.81
C GLU A 303 24.07 9.91 14.78
N SER A 304 25.26 9.45 14.40
CA SER A 304 26.45 10.28 14.25
C SER A 304 27.48 9.61 13.36
N TYR A 305 28.38 10.38 12.80
CA TYR A 305 29.57 9.86 12.12
C TYR A 305 30.77 10.76 12.43
N GLU A 306 31.94 10.14 12.53
CA GLU A 306 33.20 10.83 12.81
C GLU A 306 34.38 10.15 12.13
N PRO A 307 35.42 10.89 11.74
CA PRO A 307 36.61 10.28 11.17
C PRO A 307 37.24 9.28 12.14
N LEU A 308 37.53 8.08 11.66
CA LEU A 308 38.12 7.02 12.47
C LEU A 308 39.61 7.28 12.69
N ARG A 309 40.02 7.39 13.95
CA ARG A 309 41.42 7.63 14.35
C ARG A 309 42.15 6.30 14.65
N SER A 310 41.46 5.33 15.20
CA SER A 310 42.00 4.01 15.54
C SER A 310 40.90 2.95 15.40
N LEU A 311 41.30 1.75 14.97
CA LEU A 311 40.38 0.61 14.81
C LEU A 311 39.82 0.10 16.14
N ASP A 312 40.52 0.33 17.25
CA ASP A 312 40.06 -0.07 18.58
C ASP A 312 38.82 0.69 19.04
N GLN A 313 38.46 1.76 18.33
CA GLN A 313 37.26 2.58 18.61
C GLN A 313 35.97 2.02 17.97
N VAL A 314 36.07 0.98 17.13
CA VAL A 314 34.92 0.42 16.41
C VAL A 314 34.29 -0.68 17.23
N ASP A 315 33.03 -0.52 17.60
CA ASP A 315 32.19 -1.60 18.11
C ASP A 315 31.55 -2.34 16.92
N PRO A 316 31.97 -3.57 16.58
CA PRO A 316 31.45 -4.30 15.41
C PRO A 316 29.97 -4.61 15.47
N ARG A 317 29.31 -4.45 16.64
CA ARG A 317 27.89 -4.73 16.83
C ARG A 317 26.99 -3.54 16.54
N HIS A 318 27.52 -2.32 16.73
CA HIS A 318 26.74 -1.08 16.68
C HIS A 318 27.29 -0.06 15.69
N ASP A 319 28.57 -0.13 15.35
CA ASP A 319 29.21 0.83 14.46
C ASP A 319 29.34 0.28 13.04
N GLY A 320 28.88 1.04 12.08
CA GLY A 320 29.21 0.86 10.66
C GLY A 320 30.51 1.56 10.31
N LEU A 321 31.09 1.15 9.22
CA LEU A 321 32.27 1.79 8.63
C LEU A 321 31.91 2.38 7.27
N LEU A 322 32.29 3.64 7.03
CA LEU A 322 32.28 4.23 5.72
C LEU A 322 33.72 4.48 5.27
N VAL A 323 34.04 3.99 4.10
CA VAL A 323 35.31 4.25 3.43
C VAL A 323 35.07 5.15 2.23
N GLU A 324 35.71 6.32 2.23
CA GLU A 324 35.66 7.27 1.13
C GLU A 324 37.02 7.33 0.43
N TRP A 325 37.01 7.19 -0.89
CA TRP A 325 38.18 7.35 -1.72
C TRP A 325 37.85 7.99 -3.08
N ARG A 326 38.42 9.17 -3.36
CA ARG A 326 38.22 9.94 -4.60
C ARG A 326 36.76 10.10 -5.03
N GLY A 327 35.87 10.39 -4.06
CA GLY A 327 34.44 10.56 -4.31
C GLY A 327 33.65 9.26 -4.50
N ARG A 328 34.29 8.11 -4.27
CA ARG A 328 33.58 6.82 -4.17
C ARG A 328 33.43 6.45 -2.70
N GLU A 329 32.27 5.96 -2.34
CA GLU A 329 31.93 5.59 -0.97
C GLU A 329 31.55 4.11 -0.91
N CYS A 330 32.00 3.44 0.12
CA CYS A 330 31.50 2.10 0.48
C CYS A 330 31.12 2.11 1.96
N VAL A 331 29.87 1.76 2.23
CA VAL A 331 29.36 1.64 3.59
C VAL A 331 29.22 0.18 3.95
N LEU A 332 29.66 -0.18 5.13
CA LEU A 332 29.48 -1.48 5.75
C LEU A 332 28.60 -1.30 6.97
N ALA A 333 27.40 -1.87 6.93
CA ALA A 333 26.46 -1.81 8.05
C ALA A 333 26.70 -2.97 9.03
N PRO A 334 26.61 -2.75 10.37
CA PRO A 334 26.72 -3.81 11.36
C PRO A 334 25.44 -4.68 11.41
N PRO A 335 25.55 -5.93 11.90
CA PRO A 335 26.78 -6.68 12.13
C PRO A 335 27.18 -7.43 10.88
N GLU A 336 28.43 -7.32 10.48
CA GLU A 336 29.04 -8.34 9.60
C GLU A 336 29.57 -9.45 10.49
N PRO A 337 28.86 -10.55 10.69
CA PRO A 337 29.08 -11.48 11.82
C PRO A 337 30.43 -12.24 11.80
N ASN A 338 31.20 -12.15 10.72
CA ASN A 338 32.41 -12.97 10.53
C ASN A 338 33.65 -12.18 10.05
N ARG A 339 33.65 -10.85 10.18
CA ARG A 339 34.81 -10.04 9.76
C ARG A 339 35.30 -9.13 10.86
N SER A 340 36.59 -9.16 11.11
CA SER A 340 37.24 -8.14 11.96
C SER A 340 37.13 -6.73 11.34
N PRO A 341 37.24 -5.67 12.11
CA PRO A 341 37.24 -4.29 11.57
C PRO A 341 38.30 -4.06 10.48
N GLN A 342 39.45 -4.74 10.58
CA GLN A 342 40.51 -4.69 9.57
C GLN A 342 40.09 -5.33 8.25
N GLU A 343 39.46 -6.51 8.32
CA GLU A 343 38.93 -7.20 7.14
C GLU A 343 37.77 -6.43 6.49
N GLN A 344 36.93 -5.77 7.28
CA GLN A 344 35.86 -4.91 6.78
C GLN A 344 36.41 -3.72 5.99
N ILE A 345 37.44 -3.03 6.54
CA ILE A 345 38.10 -1.92 5.83
C ILE A 345 38.77 -2.43 4.55
N HIS A 346 39.48 -3.54 4.61
CA HIS A 346 40.11 -4.09 3.42
C HIS A 346 39.10 -4.44 2.32
N TYR A 347 37.98 -5.01 2.71
CA TYR A 347 36.87 -5.29 1.81
C TYR A 347 36.27 -4.01 1.19
N ALA A 348 36.03 -2.98 2.02
CA ALA A 348 35.51 -1.69 1.53
C ALA A 348 36.50 -0.99 0.59
N LEU A 349 37.81 -1.01 0.90
CA LEU A 349 38.88 -0.51 0.04
C LEU A 349 38.88 -1.15 -1.35
N THR A 350 38.73 -2.47 -1.38
CA THR A 350 38.64 -3.22 -2.64
C THR A 350 37.41 -2.79 -3.45
N ARG A 351 36.29 -2.54 -2.80
CA ARG A 351 35.05 -2.08 -3.45
C ARG A 351 35.12 -0.69 -4.01
N VAL A 352 35.72 0.26 -3.31
CA VAL A 352 35.93 1.62 -3.85
C VAL A 352 37.07 1.69 -4.87
N GLY A 353 37.82 0.62 -5.05
CA GLY A 353 38.97 0.54 -5.96
C GLY A 353 40.18 1.31 -5.49
N ALA A 354 40.35 1.45 -4.18
CA ALA A 354 41.49 2.13 -3.58
C ALA A 354 42.76 1.26 -3.67
N PRO A 355 43.90 1.79 -4.16
CA PRO A 355 45.18 1.07 -4.13
C PRO A 355 45.62 0.82 -2.69
N ARG A 356 46.33 -0.31 -2.48
CA ARG A 356 46.83 -0.70 -1.14
C ARG A 356 47.74 0.33 -0.46
N ASN A 357 48.33 1.25 -1.23
CA ASN A 357 49.33 2.25 -0.78
C ASN A 357 48.71 3.60 -0.48
N GLU A 358 47.45 3.83 -0.75
CA GLU A 358 46.76 5.09 -0.42
C GLU A 358 46.00 4.97 0.90
N ARG A 359 45.93 6.04 1.64
CA ARG A 359 45.15 6.12 2.89
C ARG A 359 43.78 6.74 2.59
N PRO A 360 42.71 5.98 2.53
CA PRO A 360 41.36 6.49 2.37
C PRO A 360 40.93 7.20 3.66
N VAL A 361 39.93 8.04 3.57
CA VAL A 361 39.24 8.55 4.76
C VAL A 361 38.24 7.45 5.19
N VAL A 362 38.36 7.05 6.45
CA VAL A 362 37.47 6.07 7.08
C VAL A 362 36.69 6.77 8.17
N TYR A 363 35.39 6.62 8.16
CA TYR A 363 34.49 7.11 9.20
C TYR A 363 33.92 5.97 10.00
N ARG A 364 33.80 6.15 11.30
CA ARG A 364 32.95 5.39 12.18
C ARG A 364 31.55 5.98 12.09
N VAL A 365 30.57 5.15 11.81
CA VAL A 365 29.16 5.57 11.66
C VAL A 365 28.33 4.86 12.72
N ARG A 366 27.80 5.61 13.68
CA ARG A 366 26.89 5.05 14.69
C ARG A 366 25.51 4.93 14.10
N LEU A 367 24.98 3.70 14.12
CA LEU A 367 23.75 3.33 13.46
C LEU A 367 22.76 2.74 14.47
N ASN A 368 21.56 3.26 14.48
CA ASN A 368 20.42 2.61 15.14
C ASN A 368 19.74 1.66 14.14
N ARG A 369 19.91 0.36 14.37
CA ARG A 369 19.36 -0.69 13.51
C ARG A 369 17.93 -1.01 13.88
N LEU A 370 17.05 -1.05 12.89
CA LEU A 370 15.63 -1.38 12.97
C LEU A 370 15.33 -2.54 11.99
N GLY A 371 14.85 -3.69 12.50
CA GLY A 371 14.56 -4.89 11.71
C GLY A 371 15.56 -6.04 11.80
#